data_e049263665b154dcd0e5a9101b724fc1
#
_entry.id   e049263665b154dcd0e5a9101b724fc1
#
_cell.length_a   1.000
_cell.length_b   1.000
_cell.length_c   1.000
_cell.angle_alpha   90.00
_cell.angle_beta   90.00
_cell.angle_gamma   90.00
#
_symmetry.space_group_name_H-M   'P 1'
#
loop_
_entity.id
_entity.type
_entity.pdbx_description
1 polymer ?
#
loop_
_entity_poly.entity_id
_entity_poly.type
_entity_poly.pdbx_seq_one_letter_code
_entity_poly.pdbx_strand_id
1 'polypeptide(L)'
;MAESGQFRFSFCPRDATPLVRTRIDGRDRPTCPVCGFAEFMFVQIGANTVVERDGGVLLVRLNYGPRDGRWALPGGLVENDETFEEAARRETTEETGFKVALDGLLATWMRPGFPILVVIYRAHITAGTLRVAPDEASEAAFFPKDKVPPLEELAWPSTAHGLDAWRAYEPPRP
;
A
#
# COMPACT_ATOMS: atom_id res chain seq x y z
N MET A 1 -18.69 10.56 19.65
CA MET A 1 -17.33 10.94 20.14
C MET A 1 -16.41 10.74 18.97
N ALA A 2 -15.91 11.80 18.35
CA ALA A 2 -14.97 11.71 17.25
C ALA A 2 -13.63 11.28 17.85
N GLU A 3 -13.24 10.03 17.60
CA GLU A 3 -11.94 9.53 17.96
C GLU A 3 -10.86 10.38 17.27
N SER A 4 -9.98 10.88 18.08
CA SER A 4 -8.79 11.63 17.73
C SER A 4 -8.03 10.90 16.64
N GLY A 5 -8.09 11.41 15.41
CA GLY A 5 -7.15 11.02 14.37
C GLY A 5 -5.74 11.06 14.98
N GLN A 6 -4.99 10.00 14.77
CA GLN A 6 -3.70 9.82 15.40
C GLN A 6 -2.72 10.88 14.86
N PHE A 7 -2.55 11.96 15.62
CA PHE A 7 -1.54 12.96 15.35
C PHE A 7 -0.17 12.40 15.76
N ARG A 8 0.86 12.70 14.99
CA ARG A 8 2.21 12.15 15.18
C ARG A 8 2.97 12.80 16.32
N PHE A 9 2.64 14.09 16.61
CA PHE A 9 3.42 14.90 17.52
C PHE A 9 2.59 15.33 18.75
N SER A 10 3.22 15.19 19.93
CA SER A 10 2.79 15.84 21.17
C SER A 10 3.56 17.13 21.42
N PHE A 11 4.72 17.28 20.79
CA PHE A 11 5.59 18.43 20.88
C PHE A 11 5.93 18.97 19.49
N CYS A 12 6.16 20.27 19.41
CA CYS A 12 6.57 20.94 18.18
C CYS A 12 7.91 20.38 17.67
N PRO A 13 8.03 19.93 16.42
CA PRO A 13 9.27 19.41 15.88
C PRO A 13 10.34 20.49 15.63
N ARG A 14 9.98 21.79 15.75
CA ARG A 14 10.91 22.91 15.52
C ARG A 14 11.54 23.43 16.81
N ASP A 15 10.81 23.42 17.93
CA ASP A 15 11.23 24.07 19.17
C ASP A 15 10.87 23.27 20.43
N ALA A 16 10.37 22.05 20.29
CA ALA A 16 9.96 21.16 21.37
C ALA A 16 8.87 21.71 22.31
N THR A 17 8.17 22.79 21.94
CA THR A 17 7.05 23.31 22.70
C THR A 17 5.87 22.31 22.68
N PRO A 18 5.19 22.03 23.81
CA PRO A 18 3.99 21.23 23.83
C PRO A 18 2.92 21.79 22.85
N LEU A 19 2.36 20.93 22.01
CA LEU A 19 1.32 21.32 21.07
C LEU A 19 -0.04 21.48 21.80
N VAL A 20 -0.79 22.49 21.38
CA VAL A 20 -2.18 22.75 21.83
C VAL A 20 -3.16 22.45 20.71
N ARG A 21 -4.43 22.23 21.07
CA ARG A 21 -5.50 22.03 20.06
C ARG A 21 -6.03 23.39 19.61
N THR A 22 -5.95 23.64 18.30
CA THR A 22 -6.50 24.85 17.67
C THR A 22 -7.41 24.47 16.52
N ARG A 23 -8.53 25.17 16.40
CA ARG A 23 -9.47 24.97 15.30
C ARG A 23 -8.95 25.63 14.03
N ILE A 24 -8.61 24.80 13.02
CA ILE A 24 -8.14 25.23 11.71
C ILE A 24 -8.99 24.53 10.65
N ASP A 25 -9.59 25.29 9.74
CA ASP A 25 -10.45 24.78 8.66
C ASP A 25 -11.54 23.82 9.16
N GLY A 26 -12.19 24.18 10.28
CA GLY A 26 -13.26 23.39 10.86
C GLY A 26 -12.83 22.11 11.58
N ARG A 27 -11.55 21.85 11.75
CA ARG A 27 -10.99 20.67 12.43
C ARG A 27 -10.02 21.08 13.53
N ASP A 28 -10.02 20.32 14.63
CA ASP A 28 -9.06 20.52 15.72
C ASP A 28 -7.71 19.89 15.34
N ARG A 29 -6.66 20.73 15.31
CA ARG A 29 -5.31 20.35 14.93
C ARG A 29 -4.30 20.67 16.03
N PRO A 30 -3.27 19.84 16.24
CA PRO A 30 -2.15 20.22 17.10
C PRO A 30 -1.41 21.41 16.51
N THR A 31 -1.22 22.46 17.30
CA THR A 31 -0.50 23.67 16.88
C THR A 31 0.50 24.08 17.93
N CYS A 32 1.61 24.65 17.50
CA CYS A 32 2.60 25.26 18.39
C CYS A 32 2.19 26.70 18.69
N PRO A 33 1.98 27.05 19.99
CA PRO A 33 1.61 28.42 20.35
C PRO A 33 2.78 29.42 20.21
N VAL A 34 4.02 28.95 20.02
CA VAL A 34 5.22 29.77 19.90
C VAL A 34 5.57 30.06 18.44
N CYS A 35 5.69 29.05 17.60
CA CYS A 35 6.15 29.22 16.21
C CYS A 35 5.05 29.08 15.14
N GLY A 36 3.82 28.79 15.55
CA GLY A 36 2.70 28.62 14.62
C GLY A 36 2.72 27.33 13.80
N PHE A 37 3.63 26.39 14.07
CA PHE A 37 3.57 25.07 13.44
C PHE A 37 2.20 24.45 13.68
N ALA A 38 1.57 23.91 12.61
CA ALA A 38 0.34 23.15 12.70
C ALA A 38 0.54 21.77 12.08
N GLU A 39 0.11 20.72 12.78
CA GLU A 39 0.16 19.37 12.26
C GLU A 39 -1.10 19.08 11.43
N PHE A 40 -0.89 18.78 10.16
CA PHE A 40 -1.91 18.22 9.29
C PHE A 40 -1.77 16.69 9.25
N MET A 41 -2.89 16.00 9.01
CA MET A 41 -2.84 14.54 8.90
C MET A 41 -1.87 14.16 7.78
N PHE A 42 -0.93 13.29 8.10
CA PHE A 42 0.00 12.70 7.14
C PHE A 42 -0.55 11.34 6.69
N VAL A 43 -0.61 11.13 5.39
CA VAL A 43 -1.03 9.87 4.79
C VAL A 43 0.17 9.30 4.06
N GLN A 44 0.58 8.09 4.42
CA GLN A 44 1.54 7.31 3.64
C GLN A 44 0.88 6.84 2.35
N ILE A 45 1.65 6.68 1.30
CA ILE A 45 1.16 6.16 0.04
C ILE A 45 1.88 4.84 -0.25
N GLY A 46 1.10 3.81 -0.53
CA GLY A 46 1.60 2.53 -1.01
C GLY A 46 1.22 2.32 -2.48
N ALA A 47 2.07 1.63 -3.22
CA ALA A 47 1.83 1.23 -4.60
C ALA A 47 1.97 -0.28 -4.74
N ASN A 48 0.89 -0.95 -5.17
CA ASN A 48 0.84 -2.40 -5.32
C ASN A 48 0.51 -2.79 -6.76
N THR A 49 0.86 -4.01 -7.13
CA THR A 49 0.55 -4.58 -8.45
C THR A 49 -0.29 -5.85 -8.35
N VAL A 50 -1.29 -5.95 -9.20
CA VAL A 50 -1.94 -7.20 -9.59
C VAL A 50 -1.23 -7.68 -10.85
N VAL A 51 -0.25 -8.56 -10.68
CA VAL A 51 0.52 -9.16 -11.78
C VAL A 51 -0.19 -10.41 -12.25
N GLU A 52 -0.64 -10.38 -13.50
CA GLU A 52 -1.38 -11.49 -14.10
C GLU A 52 -0.50 -12.40 -14.96
N ARG A 53 -0.72 -13.71 -14.85
CA ARG A 53 -0.17 -14.73 -15.76
C ARG A 53 -1.08 -15.95 -15.78
N ASP A 54 -1.44 -16.41 -16.98
CA ASP A 54 -2.24 -17.64 -17.22
C ASP A 54 -3.55 -17.70 -16.40
N GLY A 55 -4.23 -16.54 -16.24
CA GLY A 55 -5.46 -16.40 -15.46
C GLY A 55 -5.29 -16.44 -13.95
N GLY A 56 -4.04 -16.40 -13.47
CA GLY A 56 -3.69 -16.30 -12.05
C GLY A 56 -3.08 -14.95 -11.68
N VAL A 57 -3.12 -14.63 -10.40
CA VAL A 57 -2.51 -13.44 -9.79
C VAL A 57 -1.30 -13.82 -8.94
N LEU A 58 -0.22 -13.06 -9.04
CA LEU A 58 0.98 -13.21 -8.21
C LEU A 58 0.73 -12.65 -6.82
N LEU A 59 1.02 -13.47 -5.81
CA LEU A 59 1.10 -13.02 -4.42
C LEU A 59 2.48 -13.37 -3.85
N VAL A 60 2.92 -12.56 -2.88
CA VAL A 60 4.12 -12.79 -2.07
C VAL A 60 3.72 -13.13 -0.64
N ARG A 61 4.46 -14.02 0.00
CA ARG A 61 4.24 -14.41 1.39
C ARG A 61 5.24 -13.70 2.27
N LEU A 62 4.77 -12.77 3.09
CA LEU A 62 5.62 -11.95 3.94
C LEU A 62 6.39 -12.82 4.96
N ASN A 63 7.62 -12.42 5.28
CA ASN A 63 8.46 -13.08 6.29
C ASN A 63 8.91 -12.13 7.41
N TYR A 64 8.17 -11.04 7.62
CA TYR A 64 8.51 -10.04 8.62
C TYR A 64 7.29 -9.46 9.34
N GLY A 65 7.54 -8.93 10.54
CA GLY A 65 6.59 -8.15 11.31
C GLY A 65 5.35 -8.93 11.76
N PRO A 66 4.27 -8.22 12.12
CA PRO A 66 3.05 -8.84 12.65
C PRO A 66 2.22 -9.54 11.57
N ARG A 67 2.63 -9.50 10.30
CA ARG A 67 1.98 -10.13 9.15
C ARG A 67 2.80 -11.27 8.55
N ASP A 68 3.82 -11.73 9.28
CA ASP A 68 4.61 -12.89 8.89
C ASP A 68 3.74 -14.10 8.52
N GLY A 69 4.10 -14.77 7.43
CA GLY A 69 3.40 -15.91 6.87
C GLY A 69 2.12 -15.59 6.09
N ARG A 70 1.71 -14.32 5.96
CA ARG A 70 0.50 -13.93 5.22
C ARG A 70 0.82 -13.50 3.79
N TRP A 71 -0.19 -13.65 2.93
CA TRP A 71 -0.09 -13.31 1.51
C TRP A 71 -0.45 -11.85 1.24
N ALA A 72 0.32 -11.21 0.37
CA ALA A 72 0.10 -9.84 -0.07
C ALA A 72 0.22 -9.72 -1.60
N LEU A 73 -0.38 -8.68 -2.18
CA LEU A 73 0.00 -8.22 -3.52
C LEU A 73 1.42 -7.66 -3.44
N PRO A 74 2.28 -7.90 -4.45
CA PRO A 74 3.57 -7.23 -4.54
C PRO A 74 3.43 -5.71 -4.44
N GLY A 75 4.28 -5.06 -3.64
CA GLY A 75 4.25 -3.62 -3.47
C GLY A 75 4.66 -3.15 -2.08
N GLY A 76 4.96 -1.86 -1.97
CA GLY A 76 5.43 -1.20 -0.76
C GLY A 76 5.11 0.28 -0.74
N LEU A 77 5.85 1.03 0.07
CA LEU A 77 5.68 2.47 0.18
C LEU A 77 6.32 3.21 -1.00
N VAL A 78 5.68 4.29 -1.40
CA VAL A 78 6.22 5.21 -2.40
C VAL A 78 7.23 6.13 -1.74
N GLU A 79 8.42 6.20 -2.29
CA GLU A 79 9.49 7.09 -1.85
C GLU A 79 9.30 8.51 -2.42
N ASN A 80 9.97 9.49 -1.81
CA ASN A 80 9.75 10.91 -2.14
C ASN A 80 10.28 11.33 -3.53
N ASP A 81 11.11 10.52 -4.15
CA ASP A 81 11.81 10.77 -5.41
C ASP A 81 11.31 9.92 -6.58
N GLU A 82 10.19 9.22 -6.40
CA GLU A 82 9.59 8.38 -7.43
C GLU A 82 8.08 8.63 -7.60
N THR A 83 7.54 8.27 -8.76
CA THR A 83 6.11 8.22 -9.03
C THR A 83 5.47 6.93 -8.49
N PHE A 84 4.15 6.88 -8.40
CA PHE A 84 3.41 5.67 -7.99
C PHE A 84 3.67 4.50 -8.93
N GLU A 85 3.79 4.78 -10.23
CA GLU A 85 4.10 3.80 -11.26
C GLU A 85 5.53 3.24 -11.14
N GLU A 86 6.48 4.10 -10.80
CA GLU A 86 7.87 3.70 -10.55
C GLU A 86 7.98 2.85 -9.30
N ALA A 87 7.35 3.26 -8.19
CA ALA A 87 7.27 2.49 -6.96
C ALA A 87 6.67 1.10 -7.20
N ALA A 88 5.52 1.03 -7.89
CA ALA A 88 4.86 -0.24 -8.20
C ALA A 88 5.77 -1.21 -8.98
N ARG A 89 6.53 -0.70 -9.96
CA ARG A 89 7.49 -1.52 -10.74
C ARG A 89 8.71 -1.93 -9.92
N ARG A 90 9.27 -1.00 -9.13
CA ARG A 90 10.43 -1.23 -8.27
C ARG A 90 10.12 -2.33 -7.26
N GLU A 91 9.09 -2.14 -6.46
CA GLU A 91 8.66 -3.09 -5.42
C GLU A 91 8.38 -4.48 -6.01
N THR A 92 7.64 -4.55 -7.12
CA THR A 92 7.38 -5.84 -7.79
C THR A 92 8.68 -6.51 -8.21
N THR A 93 9.67 -5.73 -8.70
CA THR A 93 10.95 -6.29 -9.14
C THR A 93 11.78 -6.75 -7.94
N GLU A 94 11.83 -5.98 -6.87
CA GLU A 94 12.57 -6.28 -5.64
C GLU A 94 12.05 -7.55 -4.98
N GLU A 95 10.73 -7.63 -4.76
CA GLU A 95 10.10 -8.77 -4.08
C GLU A 95 10.05 -10.06 -4.92
N THR A 96 9.95 -9.94 -6.24
CA THR A 96 9.64 -11.12 -7.09
C THR A 96 10.66 -11.42 -8.18
N GLY A 97 11.58 -10.50 -8.50
CA GLY A 97 12.52 -10.62 -9.62
C GLY A 97 11.89 -10.41 -11.00
N PHE A 98 10.59 -10.17 -11.09
CA PHE A 98 9.92 -9.88 -12.36
C PHE A 98 9.97 -8.39 -12.69
N LYS A 99 10.26 -8.08 -13.96
CA LYS A 99 10.00 -6.76 -14.53
C LYS A 99 8.61 -6.74 -15.12
N VAL A 100 7.85 -5.68 -14.83
CA VAL A 100 6.45 -5.58 -15.24
C VAL A 100 6.17 -4.29 -16.02
N ALA A 101 5.23 -4.36 -16.96
CA ALA A 101 4.55 -3.20 -17.50
C ALA A 101 3.20 -3.04 -16.82
N LEU A 102 2.83 -1.80 -16.53
CA LEU A 102 1.55 -1.47 -15.92
C LEU A 102 0.49 -1.30 -17.02
N ASP A 103 -0.64 -1.98 -16.87
CA ASP A 103 -1.76 -1.94 -17.82
C ASP A 103 -2.82 -0.90 -17.43
N GLY A 104 -2.61 -0.20 -16.31
CA GLY A 104 -3.45 0.87 -15.82
C GLY A 104 -3.81 0.72 -14.34
N LEU A 105 -4.43 1.78 -13.82
CA LEU A 105 -4.97 1.80 -12.46
C LEU A 105 -6.14 0.82 -12.36
N LEU A 106 -6.08 -0.08 -11.39
CA LEU A 106 -7.16 -1.03 -11.09
C LEU A 106 -8.08 -0.51 -9.98
N ALA A 107 -7.48 -0.08 -8.87
CA ALA A 107 -8.23 0.38 -7.71
C ALA A 107 -7.37 1.30 -6.82
N THR A 108 -8.04 2.01 -5.92
CA THR A 108 -7.40 2.67 -4.79
C THR A 108 -8.06 2.21 -3.50
N TRP A 109 -7.29 2.09 -2.44
CA TRP A 109 -7.81 1.73 -1.13
C TRP A 109 -7.38 2.74 -0.08
N MET A 110 -8.36 3.24 0.66
CA MET A 110 -8.17 4.07 1.84
C MET A 110 -9.32 3.84 2.81
N ARG A 111 -9.05 3.83 4.10
CA ARG A 111 -10.07 3.68 5.12
C ARG A 111 -9.90 4.75 6.21
N PRO A 112 -10.97 5.41 6.69
CA PRO A 112 -10.90 6.33 7.82
C PRO A 112 -10.22 5.68 9.03
N GLY A 113 -9.29 6.42 9.66
CA GLY A 113 -8.49 5.94 10.78
C GLY A 113 -7.22 5.16 10.40
N PHE A 114 -7.03 4.84 9.11
CA PHE A 114 -5.80 4.27 8.57
C PHE A 114 -5.05 5.35 7.79
N PRO A 115 -3.86 5.78 8.24
CA PRO A 115 -3.11 6.85 7.58
C PRO A 115 -2.32 6.33 6.37
N ILE A 116 -2.99 5.56 5.50
CA ILE A 116 -2.40 5.03 4.26
C ILE A 116 -3.42 5.06 3.12
N LEU A 117 -2.97 5.52 1.96
CA LEU A 117 -3.61 5.35 0.67
C LEU A 117 -2.82 4.30 -0.12
N VAL A 118 -3.47 3.29 -0.64
CA VAL A 118 -2.84 2.30 -1.52
C VAL A 118 -3.37 2.47 -2.94
N VAL A 119 -2.47 2.64 -3.90
CA VAL A 119 -2.75 2.67 -5.33
C VAL A 119 -2.43 1.27 -5.88
N ILE A 120 -3.35 0.67 -6.62
CA ILE A 120 -3.23 -0.72 -7.09
C ILE A 120 -3.31 -0.72 -8.62
N TYR A 121 -2.25 -1.19 -9.27
CA TYR A 121 -2.16 -1.28 -10.72
C TYR A 121 -2.35 -2.69 -11.21
N ARG A 122 -2.97 -2.86 -12.39
CA ARG A 122 -2.84 -4.08 -13.18
C ARG A 122 -1.49 -4.08 -13.88
N ALA A 123 -0.88 -5.27 -13.97
CA ALA A 123 0.42 -5.41 -14.60
C ALA A 123 0.58 -6.79 -15.24
N HIS A 124 1.44 -6.85 -16.27
CA HIS A 124 1.91 -8.11 -16.85
C HIS A 124 3.44 -8.15 -16.86
N ILE A 125 3.98 -9.38 -16.86
CA ILE A 125 5.43 -9.62 -16.86
C ILE A 125 6.00 -9.33 -18.24
N THR A 126 7.08 -8.54 -18.28
CA THR A 126 7.82 -8.24 -19.51
C THR A 126 9.19 -8.96 -19.55
N ALA A 127 9.78 -9.24 -18.38
CA ALA A 127 11.07 -9.91 -18.28
C ALA A 127 11.29 -10.44 -16.84
N GLY A 128 12.40 -11.12 -16.62
CA GLY A 128 12.83 -11.63 -15.32
C GLY A 128 12.38 -13.06 -15.07
N THR A 129 12.81 -13.58 -13.94
CA THR A 129 12.42 -14.92 -13.44
C THR A 129 12.04 -14.80 -11.99
N LEU A 130 11.11 -15.62 -11.52
CA LEU A 130 10.67 -15.61 -10.13
C LEU A 130 11.86 -15.86 -9.21
N ARG A 131 12.17 -14.88 -8.39
CA ARG A 131 13.19 -14.92 -7.36
C ARG A 131 12.74 -14.04 -6.20
N VAL A 132 12.37 -14.67 -5.11
CA VAL A 132 11.93 -14.00 -3.90
C VAL A 132 13.11 -13.36 -3.18
N ALA A 133 12.94 -12.13 -2.70
CA ALA A 133 13.91 -11.47 -1.83
C ALA A 133 13.80 -12.04 -0.40
N PRO A 134 14.82 -12.74 0.12
CA PRO A 134 14.68 -13.48 1.39
C PRO A 134 14.42 -12.60 2.61
N ASP A 135 14.78 -11.32 2.53
CA ASP A 135 14.62 -10.36 3.62
C ASP A 135 13.19 -9.80 3.70
N GLU A 136 12.38 -9.97 2.65
CA GLU A 136 11.05 -9.37 2.54
C GLU A 136 9.94 -10.42 2.41
N ALA A 137 10.20 -11.53 1.74
CA ALA A 137 9.24 -12.58 1.52
C ALA A 137 9.85 -13.97 1.61
N SER A 138 9.07 -14.93 2.07
CA SER A 138 9.47 -16.35 2.14
C SER A 138 9.07 -17.13 0.89
N GLU A 139 8.07 -16.67 0.16
CA GLU A 139 7.47 -17.38 -0.96
C GLU A 139 6.78 -16.39 -1.92
N ALA A 140 6.71 -16.74 -3.19
CA ALA A 140 5.84 -16.07 -4.15
C ALA A 140 5.21 -17.11 -5.08
N ALA A 141 3.90 -16.98 -5.34
CA ALA A 141 3.15 -17.94 -6.14
C ALA A 141 2.03 -17.27 -6.94
N PHE A 142 1.65 -17.92 -8.05
CA PHE A 142 0.47 -17.53 -8.83
C PHE A 142 -0.75 -18.32 -8.37
N PHE A 143 -1.82 -17.61 -8.06
CA PHE A 143 -3.08 -18.18 -7.61
C PHE A 143 -4.17 -17.99 -8.66
N PRO A 144 -4.82 -19.06 -9.15
CA PRO A 144 -6.02 -18.95 -9.97
C PRO A 144 -7.13 -18.20 -9.24
N LYS A 145 -8.06 -17.57 -9.98
CA LYS A 145 -9.15 -16.75 -9.40
C LYS A 145 -9.96 -17.45 -8.30
N ASP A 146 -10.17 -18.74 -8.47
CA ASP A 146 -10.96 -19.60 -7.56
C ASP A 146 -10.14 -20.19 -6.39
N LYS A 147 -8.80 -20.03 -6.40
CA LYS A 147 -7.89 -20.60 -5.40
C LYS A 147 -7.05 -19.54 -4.66
N VAL A 148 -7.46 -18.29 -4.73
CA VAL A 148 -6.81 -17.23 -3.96
C VAL A 148 -6.97 -17.49 -2.46
N PRO A 149 -5.94 -17.26 -1.63
CA PRO A 149 -6.01 -17.46 -0.18
C PRO A 149 -7.21 -16.76 0.46
N PRO A 150 -7.81 -17.35 1.49
CA PRO A 150 -8.93 -16.74 2.20
C PRO A 150 -8.50 -15.48 2.97
N LEU A 151 -9.47 -14.65 3.34
CA LEU A 151 -9.23 -13.32 3.92
C LEU A 151 -8.31 -13.33 5.14
N GLU A 152 -8.42 -14.34 5.98
CA GLU A 152 -7.60 -14.52 7.18
C GLU A 152 -6.12 -14.81 6.89
N GLU A 153 -5.81 -15.29 5.70
CA GLU A 153 -4.44 -15.52 5.23
C GLU A 153 -3.87 -14.31 4.48
N LEU A 154 -4.67 -13.29 4.19
CA LEU A 154 -4.20 -12.08 3.54
C LEU A 154 -3.58 -11.11 4.56
N ALA A 155 -2.47 -10.48 4.17
CA ALA A 155 -1.73 -9.58 5.04
C ALA A 155 -2.49 -8.28 5.31
N TRP A 156 -3.11 -7.71 4.29
CA TRP A 156 -3.67 -6.37 4.36
C TRP A 156 -5.09 -6.30 3.79
N PRO A 157 -5.96 -5.45 4.34
CA PRO A 157 -7.27 -5.19 3.74
C PRO A 157 -7.20 -4.65 2.31
N SER A 158 -6.13 -3.91 1.97
CA SER A 158 -5.87 -3.46 0.59
C SER A 158 -5.59 -4.61 -0.37
N THR A 159 -4.94 -5.69 0.10
CA THR A 159 -4.76 -6.92 -0.68
C THR A 159 -6.10 -7.52 -1.07
N ALA A 160 -6.99 -7.71 -0.10
CA ALA A 160 -8.34 -8.23 -0.35
C ALA A 160 -9.09 -7.33 -1.36
N HIS A 161 -9.05 -6.01 -1.15
CA HIS A 161 -9.70 -5.05 -2.03
C HIS A 161 -9.15 -5.12 -3.47
N GLY A 162 -7.82 -5.22 -3.65
CA GLY A 162 -7.21 -5.37 -4.97
C GLY A 162 -7.58 -6.67 -5.67
N LEU A 163 -7.67 -7.78 -4.92
CA LEU A 163 -8.09 -9.07 -5.43
C LEU A 163 -9.57 -9.08 -5.85
N ASP A 164 -10.44 -8.41 -5.09
CA ASP A 164 -11.85 -8.27 -5.43
C ASP A 164 -12.03 -7.39 -6.69
N ALA A 165 -11.29 -6.28 -6.78
CA ALA A 165 -11.28 -5.45 -7.98
C ALA A 165 -10.77 -6.22 -9.21
N TRP A 166 -9.73 -7.04 -9.05
CA TRP A 166 -9.22 -7.90 -10.12
C TRP A 166 -10.24 -8.95 -10.58
N ARG A 167 -10.92 -9.59 -9.64
CA ARG A 167 -11.98 -10.57 -9.98
C ARG A 167 -13.13 -9.95 -10.76
N ALA A 168 -13.48 -8.70 -10.41
CA ALA A 168 -14.56 -7.95 -11.04
C ALA A 168 -14.16 -7.25 -12.34
N TYR A 169 -12.84 -7.19 -12.65
CA TYR A 169 -12.35 -6.47 -13.82
C TYR A 169 -12.79 -7.15 -15.12
N GLU A 170 -13.47 -6.38 -15.95
CA GLU A 170 -13.78 -6.73 -17.34
C GLU A 170 -12.96 -5.83 -18.27
N PRO A 171 -12.14 -6.37 -19.17
CA PRO A 171 -11.40 -5.54 -20.12
C PRO A 171 -12.40 -4.76 -20.99
N PRO A 172 -12.06 -3.53 -21.42
CA PRO A 172 -12.89 -2.78 -22.33
C PRO A 172 -13.13 -3.61 -23.59
N ARG A 173 -14.39 -3.61 -24.05
CA ARG A 173 -14.73 -4.28 -25.32
C ARG A 173 -14.03 -3.55 -26.46
N PRO A 174 -13.49 -4.27 -27.43
CA PRO A 174 -12.82 -3.70 -28.59
C PRO A 174 -13.73 -2.80 -29.42
#